data_33141c7a7235372a8dcc878291197eee
#
_entry.id   33141c7a7235372a8dcc878291197eee
#
_cell.length_a   1.000
_cell.length_b   1.000
_cell.length_c   1.000
_cell.angle_alpha   90.00
_cell.angle_beta   90.00
_cell.angle_gamma   90.00
#
_symmetry.space_group_name_H-M   'P 1'
#
loop_
_entity.id
_entity.type
_entity.pdbx_description
1 polymer ?
#
loop_
_entity_poly.entity_id
_entity_poly.type
_entity_poly.pdbx_seq_one_letter_code
_entity_poly.pdbx_strand_id
1 'polypeptide(L)'
;DEDAKRDAWIAAQACAKETPVPVTGRANWGLGRDNTRAAEGVGINRDNVGRLELLWSVALPAVTTMRSQPVVAAETVFLGSKGAHLLALDRTSGCVRWSFTTDAPVHSALTLDATPDGTSTLFFADEMATVYAVDATTGKLRWRERVKWFPTSIISGPITYHDSRLYVPLSSFEVAAAGLPTHECCRTHGGIQALDATTGAAVWRFDTTPHAARTVINRDGVQMWGPSGAVVWNSPTIDAKRGALYFGTGQNSSSPATDTSDAIIALDLKTGAKRWIFQALADDAWNAACLSG
;
A
#
# COMPACT_ATOMS: atom_id res chain seq x y z
N ASP A 1 -4.87 22.56 17.05
CA ASP A 1 -4.94 21.70 15.86
C ASP A 1 -3.75 20.72 15.88
N GLU A 2 -4.06 19.43 15.71
CA GLU A 2 -3.03 18.37 15.79
C GLU A 2 -2.05 18.40 14.62
N ASP A 3 -2.51 18.84 13.46
CA ASP A 3 -1.66 18.98 12.28
C ASP A 3 -0.60 20.07 12.52
N ALA A 4 -1.00 21.22 13.05
CA ALA A 4 -0.06 22.28 13.40
C ALA A 4 0.98 21.83 14.45
N LYS A 5 0.60 20.98 15.39
CA LYS A 5 1.54 20.40 16.37
C LYS A 5 2.56 19.47 15.71
N ARG A 6 2.11 18.64 14.74
CA ARG A 6 3.02 17.77 13.97
C ARG A 6 3.97 18.59 13.11
N ASP A 7 3.47 19.60 12.41
CA ASP A 7 4.32 20.48 11.57
C ASP A 7 5.37 21.20 12.41
N ALA A 8 4.98 21.73 13.55
CA ALA A 8 5.91 22.37 14.49
C ALA A 8 6.96 21.38 15.02
N TRP A 9 6.55 20.13 15.33
CA TRP A 9 7.47 19.09 15.76
C TRP A 9 8.46 18.73 14.63
N ILE A 10 7.97 18.51 13.40
CA ILE A 10 8.81 18.23 12.23
C ILE A 10 9.86 19.33 12.03
N ALA A 11 9.43 20.58 12.09
CA ALA A 11 10.32 21.73 11.97
C ALA A 11 11.39 21.78 13.07
N ALA A 12 11.01 21.44 14.30
CA ALA A 12 11.93 21.40 15.45
C ALA A 12 12.95 20.23 15.37
N GLN A 13 12.61 19.16 14.65
CA GLN A 13 13.50 18.00 14.44
C GLN A 13 14.31 18.11 13.13
N ALA A 14 14.21 19.21 12.38
CA ALA A 14 14.93 19.36 11.13
C ALA A 14 16.44 19.24 11.34
N CYS A 15 17.12 18.57 10.43
CA CYS A 15 18.59 18.53 10.41
C CYS A 15 19.14 19.94 10.22
N ALA A 16 20.32 20.22 10.80
CA ALA A 16 21.08 21.41 10.41
C ALA A 16 21.27 21.40 8.89
N LYS A 17 21.25 22.60 8.26
CA LYS A 17 21.32 22.75 6.79
C LYS A 17 22.43 21.89 6.19
N GLU A 18 22.04 20.82 5.54
CA GLU A 18 22.93 19.92 4.82
C GLU A 18 22.64 19.97 3.32
N THR A 19 23.68 19.73 2.52
CA THR A 19 23.49 19.43 1.09
C THR A 19 22.63 18.17 0.96
N PRO A 20 21.64 18.12 0.08
CA PRO A 20 20.84 16.92 -0.12
C PRO A 20 21.74 15.71 -0.37
N VAL A 21 21.56 14.65 0.43
CA VAL A 21 22.31 13.41 0.27
C VAL A 21 21.65 12.61 -0.85
N PRO A 22 22.35 12.32 -1.96
CA PRO A 22 21.80 11.52 -3.03
C PRO A 22 21.36 10.15 -2.52
N VAL A 23 20.14 9.78 -2.85
CA VAL A 23 19.58 8.48 -2.53
C VAL A 23 19.71 7.57 -3.73
N THR A 24 20.31 6.41 -3.54
CA THR A 24 20.47 5.38 -4.57
C THR A 24 20.07 4.02 -4.01
N GLY A 25 19.72 3.09 -4.90
CA GLY A 25 19.37 1.73 -4.52
C GLY A 25 17.88 1.43 -4.69
N ARG A 26 17.51 0.24 -4.26
CA ARG A 26 16.14 -0.29 -4.31
C ARG A 26 15.77 -0.82 -2.95
N ALA A 27 14.56 -0.51 -2.51
CA ALA A 27 14.03 -1.05 -1.27
C ALA A 27 12.50 -1.10 -1.32
N ASN A 28 11.93 -2.15 -0.79
CA ASN A 28 10.49 -2.36 -0.72
C ASN A 28 10.12 -3.29 0.43
N TRP A 29 8.83 -3.53 0.61
CA TRP A 29 8.29 -4.42 1.65
C TRP A 29 8.94 -5.80 1.70
N GLY A 30 9.17 -6.43 0.57
CA GLY A 30 9.62 -7.82 0.48
C GLY A 30 11.14 -7.98 0.40
N LEU A 31 11.92 -6.91 0.49
CA LEU A 31 13.37 -6.85 0.22
C LEU A 31 13.72 -7.30 -1.21
N GLY A 32 12.75 -7.22 -2.11
CA GLY A 32 12.84 -7.57 -3.52
C GLY A 32 11.44 -7.76 -4.12
N ARG A 33 11.34 -7.74 -5.44
CA ARG A 33 10.07 -7.92 -6.18
C ARG A 33 9.48 -9.33 -6.07
N ASP A 34 10.27 -10.29 -5.62
CA ASP A 34 9.92 -11.69 -5.36
C ASP A 34 9.49 -11.95 -3.90
N ASN A 35 9.48 -10.90 -3.07
CA ASN A 35 9.06 -10.92 -1.67
C ASN A 35 9.73 -12.00 -0.80
N THR A 36 10.99 -12.32 -1.08
CA THR A 36 11.74 -13.35 -0.33
C THR A 36 12.02 -12.95 1.11
N ARG A 37 12.01 -11.64 1.41
CA ARG A 37 12.35 -11.06 2.73
C ARG A 37 13.72 -11.49 3.25
N ALA A 38 14.61 -11.88 2.36
CA ALA A 38 15.99 -12.21 2.67
C ALA A 38 16.85 -10.96 2.54
N ALA A 39 17.30 -10.43 3.65
CA ALA A 39 18.25 -9.32 3.68
C ALA A 39 19.67 -9.86 3.52
N GLU A 40 20.30 -9.56 2.40
CA GLU A 40 21.69 -9.92 2.15
C GLU A 40 22.65 -8.84 2.71
N GLY A 41 23.82 -9.25 3.14
CA GLY A 41 24.88 -8.33 3.59
C GLY A 41 24.58 -7.58 4.89
N VAL A 42 23.56 -7.98 5.66
CA VAL A 42 23.29 -7.40 6.98
C VAL A 42 24.27 -7.93 8.00
N GLY A 43 24.91 -7.04 8.77
CA GLY A 43 25.84 -7.40 9.84
C GLY A 43 25.19 -8.08 11.04
N ILE A 44 23.85 -8.11 11.11
CA ILE A 44 23.10 -8.69 12.24
C ILE A 44 22.92 -10.19 12.01
N ASN A 45 23.28 -10.98 13.03
CA ASN A 45 23.17 -12.43 13.04
C ASN A 45 22.83 -12.94 14.45
N ARG A 46 22.71 -14.28 14.59
CA ARG A 46 22.37 -14.93 15.86
C ARG A 46 23.33 -14.57 17.01
N ASP A 47 24.60 -14.35 16.70
CA ASP A 47 25.65 -14.17 17.73
C ASP A 47 25.73 -12.71 18.21
N ASN A 48 25.17 -11.76 17.47
CA ASN A 48 25.27 -10.35 17.82
C ASN A 48 23.91 -9.62 18.01
N VAL A 49 22.77 -10.26 17.67
CA VAL A 49 21.44 -9.64 17.82
C VAL A 49 21.15 -9.22 19.27
N GLY A 50 21.65 -9.95 20.27
CA GLY A 50 21.49 -9.62 21.69
C GLY A 50 22.31 -8.39 22.17
N ARG A 51 23.18 -7.83 21.31
CA ARG A 51 24.00 -6.63 21.60
C ARG A 51 23.51 -5.38 20.87
N LEU A 52 22.31 -5.44 20.28
CA LEU A 52 21.71 -4.26 19.66
C LEU A 52 21.41 -3.20 20.71
N GLU A 53 21.75 -1.96 20.39
CA GLU A 53 21.48 -0.78 21.22
C GLU A 53 20.55 0.17 20.48
N LEU A 54 19.68 0.87 21.23
CA LEU A 54 18.79 1.90 20.68
C LEU A 54 19.62 3.13 20.30
N LEU A 55 19.69 3.43 19.00
CA LEU A 55 20.43 4.59 18.53
C LEU A 55 19.60 5.88 18.67
N TRP A 56 18.36 5.86 18.23
CA TRP A 56 17.41 6.97 18.35
C TRP A 56 15.97 6.45 18.22
N SER A 57 15.01 7.28 18.58
CA SER A 57 13.59 7.00 18.41
C SER A 57 12.83 8.23 17.93
N VAL A 58 11.75 8.01 17.19
CA VAL A 58 10.86 9.05 16.67
C VAL A 58 9.44 8.78 17.13
N ALA A 59 8.79 9.79 17.72
CA ALA A 59 7.39 9.75 18.11
C ALA A 59 6.68 11.00 17.55
N LEU A 60 5.80 10.81 16.59
CA LEU A 60 5.00 11.89 16.03
C LEU A 60 3.85 12.27 16.94
N PRO A 61 3.60 13.57 17.23
CA PRO A 61 2.46 14.01 18.03
C PRO A 61 1.13 13.51 17.47
N ALA A 62 0.25 13.04 18.36
CA ALA A 62 -1.09 12.51 18.04
C ALA A 62 -1.10 11.32 17.04
N VAL A 63 0.02 10.63 16.85
CA VAL A 63 0.10 9.41 16.07
C VAL A 63 0.30 8.22 16.98
N THR A 64 -0.76 7.43 17.19
CA THR A 64 -0.76 6.28 18.11
C THR A 64 -0.46 4.95 17.42
N THR A 65 -0.51 4.92 16.08
CA THR A 65 -0.25 3.71 15.29
C THR A 65 0.61 4.03 14.07
N MET A 66 1.58 3.18 13.82
CA MET A 66 2.44 3.23 12.61
C MET A 66 2.35 1.87 11.91
N ARG A 67 1.91 1.85 10.66
CA ARG A 67 1.72 0.61 9.89
C ARG A 67 2.56 0.55 8.62
N SER A 68 3.04 1.71 8.14
CA SER A 68 3.96 1.76 7.01
C SER A 68 5.32 1.19 7.43
N GLN A 69 5.83 0.21 6.69
CA GLN A 69 7.18 -0.29 6.91
C GLN A 69 8.20 0.76 6.44
N PRO A 70 9.20 1.09 7.26
CA PRO A 70 10.30 1.95 6.86
C PRO A 70 11.09 1.37 5.68
N VAL A 71 11.58 2.24 4.81
CA VAL A 71 12.56 1.93 3.77
C VAL A 71 13.87 2.61 4.12
N VAL A 72 14.96 1.85 4.08
CA VAL A 72 16.31 2.36 4.33
C VAL A 72 17.13 2.31 3.04
N ALA A 73 17.69 3.43 2.66
CA ALA A 73 18.57 3.53 1.50
C ALA A 73 19.69 4.54 1.75
N ALA A 74 20.93 4.14 1.53
CA ALA A 74 22.10 4.93 1.86
C ALA A 74 22.03 5.44 3.30
N GLU A 75 22.12 6.74 3.51
CA GLU A 75 22.10 7.39 4.82
C GLU A 75 20.70 7.89 5.24
N THR A 76 19.63 7.41 4.59
CA THR A 76 18.26 7.90 4.82
C THR A 76 17.30 6.78 5.18
N VAL A 77 16.47 7.02 6.18
CA VAL A 77 15.32 6.20 6.55
C VAL A 77 14.04 6.94 6.12
N PHE A 78 13.24 6.31 5.27
CA PHE A 78 11.95 6.84 4.84
C PHE A 78 10.83 6.18 5.61
N LEU A 79 9.86 6.98 6.07
CA LEU A 79 8.78 6.53 6.93
C LEU A 79 7.46 7.20 6.54
N GLY A 80 6.45 6.40 6.20
CA GLY A 80 5.08 6.87 6.06
C GLY A 80 4.36 6.91 7.41
N SER A 81 3.50 7.90 7.61
CA SER A 81 2.84 8.15 8.88
C SER A 81 1.32 8.16 8.76
N LYS A 82 0.63 7.67 9.80
CA LYS A 82 -0.82 7.86 10.00
C LYS A 82 -1.20 9.32 10.26
N GLY A 83 -0.22 10.19 10.51
CA GLY A 83 -0.40 11.64 10.57
C GLY A 83 -0.35 12.34 9.20
N ALA A 84 -0.55 11.61 8.09
CA ALA A 84 -0.52 12.13 6.73
C ALA A 84 0.82 12.80 6.33
N HIS A 85 1.94 12.21 6.76
CA HIS A 85 3.28 12.65 6.38
C HIS A 85 4.13 11.49 5.89
N LEU A 86 4.97 11.79 4.90
CA LEU A 86 6.16 11.03 4.57
C LEU A 86 7.37 11.77 5.12
N LEU A 87 8.22 11.09 5.86
CA LEU A 87 9.45 11.64 6.45
C LEU A 87 10.67 10.97 5.85
N ALA A 88 11.69 11.75 5.56
CA ALA A 88 13.06 11.29 5.34
C ALA A 88 13.90 11.67 6.55
N LEU A 89 14.43 10.68 7.23
CA LEU A 89 15.21 10.84 8.44
C LEU A 89 16.68 10.50 8.16
N ASP A 90 17.57 11.22 8.78
CA ASP A 90 18.98 10.84 8.83
C ASP A 90 19.13 9.52 9.57
N ARG A 91 19.80 8.56 8.97
CA ARG A 91 19.96 7.20 9.53
C ARG A 91 20.74 7.18 10.85
N THR A 92 21.66 8.11 11.04
CA THR A 92 22.55 8.15 12.20
C THR A 92 21.94 8.92 13.37
N SER A 93 21.35 10.08 13.09
CA SER A 93 20.84 11.00 14.11
C SER A 93 19.33 10.97 14.31
N GLY A 94 18.57 10.46 13.33
CA GLY A 94 17.10 10.49 13.34
C GLY A 94 16.49 11.86 13.05
N CYS A 95 17.30 12.92 12.75
CA CYS A 95 16.74 14.22 12.39
C CYS A 95 16.01 14.19 11.04
N VAL A 96 15.07 15.09 10.85
CA VAL A 96 14.26 15.19 9.63
C VAL A 96 15.03 15.92 8.53
N ARG A 97 15.40 15.23 7.47
CA ARG A 97 16.02 15.79 6.27
C ARG A 97 15.00 16.56 5.43
N TRP A 98 13.85 15.96 5.22
CA TRP A 98 12.69 16.56 4.59
C TRP A 98 11.40 15.83 4.99
N SER A 99 10.28 16.51 4.78
CA SER A 99 8.94 15.94 4.94
C SER A 99 8.07 16.27 3.74
N PHE A 100 7.08 15.43 3.48
CA PHE A 100 6.07 15.62 2.46
C PHE A 100 4.69 15.34 3.06
N THR A 101 3.75 16.28 2.94
CA THR A 101 2.38 16.12 3.44
C THR A 101 1.52 15.43 2.38
N THR A 102 0.77 14.41 2.79
CA THR A 102 -0.17 13.65 1.95
C THR A 102 -1.61 14.11 2.19
N ASP A 103 -2.52 13.79 1.27
CA ASP A 103 -3.93 14.15 1.40
C ASP A 103 -4.66 13.31 2.49
N ALA A 104 -4.09 12.14 2.86
CA ALA A 104 -4.62 11.23 3.88
C ALA A 104 -3.49 10.40 4.51
N PRO A 105 -3.75 9.68 5.62
CA PRO A 105 -2.77 8.83 6.28
C PRO A 105 -2.07 7.85 5.33
N VAL A 106 -0.76 7.63 5.53
CA VAL A 106 0.02 6.64 4.80
C VAL A 106 0.05 5.33 5.58
N HIS A 107 -0.60 4.31 5.04
CA HIS A 107 -0.69 2.98 5.65
C HIS A 107 0.22 1.97 4.95
N SER A 108 0.31 2.04 3.62
CA SER A 108 1.11 1.14 2.81
C SER A 108 2.60 1.31 3.08
N ALA A 109 3.37 0.24 2.91
CA ALA A 109 4.82 0.36 2.88
C ALA A 109 5.27 1.15 1.64
N LEU A 110 6.44 1.75 1.77
CA LEU A 110 7.06 2.53 0.70
C LEU A 110 7.81 1.59 -0.27
N THR A 111 7.94 2.02 -1.52
CA THR A 111 8.79 1.38 -2.53
C THR A 111 9.74 2.40 -3.10
N LEU A 112 11.03 2.15 -3.00
CA LEU A 112 12.11 2.96 -3.59
C LEU A 112 12.67 2.24 -4.80
N ASP A 113 12.69 2.91 -5.94
CA ASP A 113 13.40 2.43 -7.14
C ASP A 113 13.81 3.63 -8.03
N ALA A 114 14.67 3.37 -9.01
CA ALA A 114 15.03 4.36 -10.00
C ALA A 114 14.05 4.32 -11.18
N THR A 115 13.52 5.48 -11.55
CA THR A 115 12.75 5.66 -12.78
C THR A 115 13.68 5.69 -14.02
N PRO A 116 13.16 5.53 -15.25
CA PRO A 116 13.99 5.49 -16.47
C PRO A 116 14.90 6.70 -16.68
N ASP A 117 14.54 7.86 -16.11
CA ASP A 117 15.37 9.07 -16.13
C ASP A 117 16.52 9.06 -15.10
N GLY A 118 16.72 7.95 -14.38
CA GLY A 118 17.73 7.77 -13.36
C GLY A 118 17.41 8.38 -12.00
N THR A 119 16.24 9.00 -11.83
CA THR A 119 15.84 9.62 -10.55
C THR A 119 15.38 8.54 -9.56
N SER A 120 15.98 8.52 -8.37
CA SER A 120 15.49 7.70 -7.27
C SER A 120 14.15 8.23 -6.78
N THR A 121 13.14 7.41 -6.87
CA THR A 121 11.74 7.78 -6.62
C THR A 121 11.12 6.89 -5.55
N LEU A 122 10.45 7.51 -4.59
CA LEU A 122 9.60 6.83 -3.61
C LEU A 122 8.18 6.76 -4.16
N PHE A 123 7.67 5.54 -4.24
CA PHE A 123 6.28 5.24 -4.57
C PHE A 123 5.56 4.75 -3.33
N PHE A 124 4.40 5.29 -3.07
CA PHE A 124 3.55 4.91 -1.95
C PHE A 124 2.11 5.35 -2.19
N ALA A 125 1.20 4.93 -1.31
CA ALA A 125 -0.18 5.38 -1.37
C ALA A 125 -0.71 5.77 0.00
N ASP A 126 -1.70 6.66 -0.01
CA ASP A 126 -2.49 7.00 1.16
C ASP A 126 -3.75 6.13 1.29
N GLU A 127 -4.43 6.23 2.43
CA GLU A 127 -5.67 5.49 2.72
C GLU A 127 -6.87 5.91 1.85
N MET A 128 -6.79 7.05 1.15
CA MET A 128 -7.83 7.51 0.23
C MET A 128 -7.60 7.04 -1.22
N ALA A 129 -6.69 6.09 -1.40
CA ALA A 129 -6.30 5.51 -2.67
C ALA A 129 -5.69 6.52 -3.65
N THR A 130 -4.89 7.45 -3.15
CA THR A 130 -4.01 8.29 -3.96
C THR A 130 -2.61 7.68 -3.95
N VAL A 131 -2.05 7.45 -5.13
CA VAL A 131 -0.67 6.99 -5.34
C VAL A 131 0.21 8.22 -5.58
N TYR A 132 1.37 8.22 -4.97
CA TYR A 132 2.35 9.30 -5.06
C TYR A 132 3.68 8.79 -5.60
N ALA A 133 4.34 9.61 -6.40
CA ALA A 133 5.75 9.52 -6.73
C ALA A 133 6.47 10.76 -6.24
N VAL A 134 7.46 10.58 -5.38
CA VAL A 134 8.21 11.65 -4.75
C VAL A 134 9.70 11.42 -5.01
N ASP A 135 10.43 12.46 -5.39
CA ASP A 135 11.89 12.41 -5.49
C ASP A 135 12.50 12.08 -4.12
N ALA A 136 13.22 10.98 -4.04
CA ALA A 136 13.72 10.45 -2.76
C ALA A 136 14.80 11.33 -2.13
N THR A 137 15.53 12.10 -2.92
CA THR A 137 16.59 13.01 -2.44
C THR A 137 16.02 14.29 -1.88
N THR A 138 14.99 14.84 -2.52
CA THR A 138 14.52 16.21 -2.24
C THR A 138 13.15 16.29 -1.59
N GLY A 139 12.38 15.21 -1.57
CA GLY A 139 10.98 15.19 -1.10
C GLY A 139 10.00 15.89 -2.05
N LYS A 140 10.43 16.30 -3.26
CA LYS A 140 9.55 16.98 -4.21
C LYS A 140 8.60 16.02 -4.89
N LEU A 141 7.32 16.40 -4.97
CA LEU A 141 6.31 15.65 -5.71
C LEU A 141 6.68 15.63 -7.20
N ARG A 142 6.69 14.43 -7.78
CA ARG A 142 6.81 14.21 -9.23
C ARG A 142 5.43 14.12 -9.88
N TRP A 143 4.58 13.25 -9.33
CA TRP A 143 3.18 13.13 -9.69
C TRP A 143 2.38 12.48 -8.56
N ARG A 144 1.08 12.65 -8.62
CA ARG A 144 0.11 11.89 -7.82
C ARG A 144 -1.07 11.51 -8.70
N GLU A 145 -1.64 10.33 -8.44
CA GLU A 145 -2.79 9.79 -9.19
C GLU A 145 -3.77 9.13 -8.25
N ARG A 146 -5.05 9.44 -8.42
CA ARG A 146 -6.12 8.86 -7.61
C ARG A 146 -6.69 7.63 -8.29
N VAL A 147 -6.39 6.45 -7.74
CA VAL A 147 -6.81 5.14 -8.28
C VAL A 147 -8.06 4.58 -7.57
N LYS A 148 -8.90 5.45 -7.07
CA LYS A 148 -10.10 5.11 -6.31
C LYS A 148 -11.23 4.63 -7.24
N TRP A 149 -11.55 3.33 -7.23
CA TRP A 149 -12.60 2.76 -8.07
C TRP A 149 -14.01 2.93 -7.48
N PHE A 150 -14.11 2.87 -6.15
CA PHE A 150 -15.35 3.01 -5.38
C PHE A 150 -15.15 3.99 -4.22
N PRO A 151 -16.25 4.55 -3.66
CA PRO A 151 -16.12 5.46 -2.50
C PRO A 151 -15.36 4.88 -1.32
N THR A 152 -15.46 3.57 -1.09
CA THR A 152 -14.83 2.84 0.01
C THR A 152 -13.48 2.19 -0.35
N SER A 153 -13.00 2.38 -1.59
CA SER A 153 -11.67 1.86 -1.98
C SER A 153 -10.55 2.52 -1.19
N ILE A 154 -9.59 1.70 -0.76
CA ILE A 154 -8.37 2.11 -0.07
C ILE A 154 -7.17 1.36 -0.65
N ILE A 155 -5.97 1.85 -0.38
CA ILE A 155 -4.73 1.11 -0.60
C ILE A 155 -4.08 0.87 0.76
N SER A 156 -4.03 -0.39 1.18
CA SER A 156 -3.38 -0.83 2.42
C SER A 156 -2.18 -1.74 2.17
N GLY A 157 -2.13 -2.38 1.01
CA GLY A 157 -1.00 -3.21 0.58
C GLY A 157 0.13 -2.39 -0.04
N PRO A 158 1.37 -2.87 0.05
CA PRO A 158 2.52 -2.25 -0.61
C PRO A 158 2.41 -2.28 -2.13
N ILE A 159 2.81 -1.18 -2.77
CA ILE A 159 2.94 -1.09 -4.22
C ILE A 159 4.20 -1.84 -4.65
N THR A 160 4.13 -2.59 -5.74
CA THR A 160 5.31 -3.23 -6.33
C THR A 160 5.72 -2.52 -7.62
N TYR A 161 7.02 -2.20 -7.73
CA TYR A 161 7.62 -1.61 -8.93
C TYR A 161 8.37 -2.67 -9.76
N HIS A 162 8.18 -2.65 -11.06
CA HIS A 162 9.00 -3.41 -12.00
C HIS A 162 8.90 -2.83 -13.42
N ASP A 163 10.04 -2.67 -14.07
CA ASP A 163 10.17 -2.29 -15.48
C ASP A 163 9.26 -1.09 -15.87
N SER A 164 9.49 0.03 -15.17
CA SER A 164 8.75 1.29 -15.37
C SER A 164 7.24 1.21 -15.08
N ARG A 165 6.79 0.19 -14.35
CA ARG A 165 5.40 0.02 -13.94
C ARG A 165 5.24 -0.14 -12.45
N LEU A 166 4.14 0.38 -11.94
CA LEU A 166 3.65 0.16 -10.59
C LEU A 166 2.45 -0.78 -10.63
N TYR A 167 2.43 -1.74 -9.73
CA TYR A 167 1.30 -2.66 -9.52
C TYR A 167 0.69 -2.34 -8.16
N VAL A 168 -0.47 -1.72 -8.20
CA VAL A 168 -1.16 -1.13 -7.03
C VAL A 168 -2.28 -2.06 -6.59
N PRO A 169 -2.20 -2.66 -5.39
CA PRO A 169 -3.25 -3.51 -4.87
C PRO A 169 -4.40 -2.66 -4.31
N LEU A 170 -5.64 -2.95 -4.71
CA LEU A 170 -6.84 -2.27 -4.24
C LEU A 170 -7.56 -3.08 -3.17
N SER A 171 -7.85 -2.43 -2.06
CA SER A 171 -8.63 -2.93 -0.93
C SER A 171 -9.85 -2.06 -0.65
N SER A 172 -10.61 -2.35 0.41
CA SER A 172 -11.83 -1.62 0.74
C SER A 172 -12.09 -1.58 2.25
N PHE A 173 -12.67 -0.47 2.70
CA PHE A 173 -13.29 -0.34 4.01
C PHE A 173 -14.74 -0.84 4.05
N GLU A 174 -15.32 -1.25 2.93
CA GLU A 174 -16.75 -1.58 2.88
C GLU A 174 -17.09 -2.79 3.77
N VAL A 175 -16.15 -3.73 3.93
CA VAL A 175 -16.30 -4.86 4.86
C VAL A 175 -16.63 -4.41 6.29
N ALA A 176 -16.07 -3.30 6.76
CA ALA A 176 -16.38 -2.72 8.06
C ALA A 176 -17.66 -1.87 8.04
N ALA A 177 -17.86 -1.07 6.98
CA ALA A 177 -19.07 -0.25 6.80
C ALA A 177 -20.35 -1.09 6.75
N ALA A 178 -20.26 -2.33 6.29
CA ALA A 178 -21.35 -3.30 6.28
C ALA A 178 -21.97 -3.58 7.66
N GLY A 179 -21.23 -3.32 8.75
CA GLY A 179 -21.77 -3.38 10.12
C GLY A 179 -22.77 -2.28 10.47
N LEU A 180 -22.93 -1.26 9.62
CA LEU A 180 -23.94 -0.21 9.79
C LEU A 180 -25.26 -0.67 9.18
N PRO A 181 -26.39 -0.70 9.94
CA PRO A 181 -27.66 -1.23 9.45
C PRO A 181 -28.22 -0.52 8.20
N THR A 182 -27.85 0.75 7.99
CA THR A 182 -28.29 1.57 6.86
C THR A 182 -27.38 1.51 5.64
N HIS A 183 -26.25 0.80 5.71
CA HIS A 183 -25.30 0.72 4.60
C HIS A 183 -25.79 -0.23 3.53
N GLU A 184 -25.91 0.26 2.28
CA GLU A 184 -26.17 -0.57 1.11
C GLU A 184 -24.96 -1.44 0.78
N CYS A 185 -24.86 -2.58 1.41
CA CYS A 185 -23.71 -3.48 1.26
C CYS A 185 -23.93 -4.53 0.18
N CYS A 186 -22.92 -4.94 -0.58
CA CYS A 186 -21.63 -4.33 -0.74
C CYS A 186 -21.33 -4.24 -2.24
N ARG A 187 -20.67 -3.18 -2.65
CA ARG A 187 -20.41 -2.92 -4.08
C ARG A 187 -18.93 -2.94 -4.43
N THR A 188 -18.06 -2.73 -3.43
CA THR A 188 -16.63 -2.58 -3.65
C THR A 188 -15.97 -3.95 -3.76
N HIS A 189 -15.14 -4.10 -4.76
CA HIS A 189 -14.24 -5.26 -4.91
C HIS A 189 -12.79 -4.81 -4.99
N GLY A 190 -11.91 -5.78 -4.83
CA GLY A 190 -10.47 -5.59 -4.97
C GLY A 190 -9.97 -5.68 -6.41
N GLY A 191 -8.67 -5.60 -6.56
CA GLY A 191 -8.00 -5.80 -7.83
C GLY A 191 -6.59 -5.24 -7.87
N ILE A 192 -6.03 -5.20 -9.07
CA ILE A 192 -4.72 -4.60 -9.34
C ILE A 192 -4.88 -3.49 -10.38
N GLN A 193 -4.36 -2.31 -10.08
CA GLN A 193 -4.18 -1.24 -11.05
C GLN A 193 -2.70 -1.17 -11.44
N ALA A 194 -2.40 -1.33 -12.72
CA ALA A 194 -1.06 -1.02 -13.23
C ALA A 194 -1.00 0.44 -13.67
N LEU A 195 0.06 1.14 -13.25
CA LEU A 195 0.35 2.51 -13.62
C LEU A 195 1.72 2.60 -14.30
N ASP A 196 1.91 3.55 -15.19
CA ASP A 196 3.21 3.99 -15.65
C ASP A 196 3.93 4.72 -14.51
N ALA A 197 5.13 4.28 -14.15
CA ALA A 197 5.85 4.81 -12.99
C ALA A 197 6.40 6.22 -13.20
N THR A 198 6.55 6.67 -14.44
CA THR A 198 7.05 8.00 -14.78
C THR A 198 5.96 9.05 -14.70
N THR A 199 4.76 8.71 -15.15
CA THR A 199 3.66 9.66 -15.36
C THR A 199 2.47 9.46 -14.41
N GLY A 200 2.33 8.29 -13.78
CA GLY A 200 1.15 7.88 -13.02
C GLY A 200 -0.02 7.43 -13.89
N ALA A 201 0.10 7.47 -15.21
CA ALA A 201 -0.98 7.09 -16.12
C ALA A 201 -1.40 5.62 -15.98
N ALA A 202 -2.71 5.35 -16.03
CA ALA A 202 -3.24 3.99 -15.99
C ALA A 202 -2.82 3.20 -17.24
N VAL A 203 -2.34 1.97 -17.03
CA VAL A 203 -1.90 1.06 -18.12
C VAL A 203 -2.93 -0.05 -18.33
N TRP A 204 -3.28 -0.77 -17.28
CA TRP A 204 -4.33 -1.78 -17.27
C TRP A 204 -4.91 -1.96 -15.86
N ARG A 205 -6.07 -2.56 -15.79
CA ARG A 205 -6.78 -2.87 -14.56
C ARG A 205 -7.25 -4.32 -14.56
N PHE A 206 -7.18 -4.97 -13.41
CA PHE A 206 -7.78 -6.27 -13.17
C PHE A 206 -8.72 -6.19 -11.97
N ASP A 207 -9.97 -6.54 -12.18
CA ASP A 207 -11.03 -6.59 -11.15
C ASP A 207 -11.14 -8.03 -10.62
N THR A 208 -11.17 -8.21 -9.30
CA THR A 208 -11.25 -9.54 -8.69
C THR A 208 -12.66 -10.14 -8.74
N THR A 209 -13.70 -9.31 -8.81
CA THR A 209 -15.08 -9.77 -8.98
C THR A 209 -15.77 -9.03 -10.14
N PRO A 210 -16.85 -9.55 -10.71
CA PRO A 210 -17.76 -8.75 -11.53
C PRO A 210 -18.31 -7.56 -10.76
N HIS A 211 -18.84 -6.56 -11.49
CA HIS A 211 -19.56 -5.47 -10.84
C HIS A 211 -20.77 -5.99 -10.09
N ALA A 212 -20.95 -5.51 -8.86
CA ALA A 212 -22.06 -5.91 -8.01
C ALA A 212 -23.43 -5.54 -8.62
N ALA A 213 -24.37 -6.49 -8.58
CA ALA A 213 -25.76 -6.30 -8.93
C ALA A 213 -26.65 -6.25 -7.68
N ARG A 214 -27.87 -5.77 -7.81
CA ARG A 214 -28.85 -5.83 -6.73
C ARG A 214 -29.17 -7.30 -6.38
N THR A 215 -29.19 -7.59 -5.08
CA THR A 215 -29.54 -8.92 -4.57
C THR A 215 -30.86 -8.87 -3.79
N VAL A 216 -30.82 -8.87 -2.48
CA VAL A 216 -31.99 -8.87 -1.61
C VAL A 216 -32.19 -7.52 -0.93
N ILE A 217 -33.38 -7.27 -0.41
CA ILE A 217 -33.62 -6.24 0.58
C ILE A 217 -33.48 -6.89 1.95
N ASN A 218 -32.65 -6.33 2.83
CA ASN A 218 -32.45 -6.88 4.16
C ASN A 218 -33.66 -6.63 5.09
N ARG A 219 -33.61 -7.16 6.32
CA ARG A 219 -34.69 -7.00 7.30
C ARG A 219 -35.00 -5.54 7.68
N ASP A 220 -34.04 -4.62 7.48
CA ASP A 220 -34.15 -3.19 7.79
C ASP A 220 -34.63 -2.37 6.58
N GLY A 221 -35.00 -3.04 5.46
CA GLY A 221 -35.48 -2.40 4.24
C GLY A 221 -34.38 -1.85 3.33
N VAL A 222 -33.11 -2.19 3.58
CA VAL A 222 -31.97 -1.68 2.82
C VAL A 222 -31.62 -2.61 1.67
N GLN A 223 -31.40 -2.03 0.47
CA GLN A 223 -30.98 -2.77 -0.72
C GLN A 223 -29.56 -3.31 -0.58
N MET A 224 -29.41 -4.62 -0.75
CA MET A 224 -28.11 -5.29 -0.73
C MET A 224 -27.61 -5.53 -2.16
N TRP A 225 -26.29 -5.70 -2.29
CA TRP A 225 -25.59 -5.83 -3.56
C TRP A 225 -24.55 -6.96 -3.48
N GLY A 226 -24.18 -7.53 -4.63
CA GLY A 226 -23.14 -8.54 -4.74
C GLY A 226 -22.94 -9.04 -6.18
N PRO A 227 -21.84 -9.77 -6.45
CA PRO A 227 -20.73 -10.06 -5.54
C PRO A 227 -19.86 -8.83 -5.22
N SER A 228 -19.12 -8.89 -4.12
CA SER A 228 -18.16 -7.85 -3.72
C SER A 228 -17.04 -8.44 -2.87
N GLY A 229 -16.06 -7.63 -2.50
CA GLY A 229 -14.93 -8.09 -1.70
C GLY A 229 -13.80 -8.66 -2.54
N ALA A 230 -13.26 -9.82 -2.18
CA ALA A 230 -12.05 -10.40 -2.78
C ALA A 230 -10.93 -9.34 -2.92
N VAL A 231 -10.73 -8.55 -1.86
CA VAL A 231 -9.83 -7.39 -1.84
C VAL A 231 -8.37 -7.81 -1.81
N VAL A 232 -7.49 -6.96 -2.36
CA VAL A 232 -6.05 -7.20 -2.40
C VAL A 232 -5.36 -6.25 -1.42
N TRP A 233 -4.72 -6.79 -0.39
CA TRP A 233 -4.05 -6.03 0.69
C TRP A 233 -2.64 -6.52 0.99
N ASN A 234 -2.11 -7.41 0.15
CA ASN A 234 -0.73 -7.86 0.17
C ASN A 234 0.08 -7.22 -0.95
N SER A 235 1.41 -7.32 -0.84
CA SER A 235 2.33 -6.88 -1.89
C SER A 235 2.29 -7.87 -3.05
N PRO A 236 1.98 -7.45 -4.28
CA PRO A 236 2.09 -8.31 -5.45
C PRO A 236 3.54 -8.79 -5.65
N THR A 237 3.69 -10.07 -5.99
CA THR A 237 4.98 -10.71 -6.26
C THR A 237 5.20 -10.82 -7.75
N ILE A 238 6.40 -10.50 -8.24
CA ILE A 238 6.74 -10.52 -9.66
C ILE A 238 7.73 -11.62 -9.97
N ASP A 239 7.35 -12.52 -10.87
CA ASP A 239 8.23 -13.43 -11.57
C ASP A 239 8.55 -12.85 -12.96
N ALA A 240 9.62 -12.06 -13.02
CA ALA A 240 10.05 -11.43 -14.27
C ALA A 240 10.45 -12.46 -15.33
N LYS A 241 10.98 -13.63 -14.91
CA LYS A 241 11.40 -14.71 -15.84
C LYS A 241 10.20 -15.32 -16.56
N ARG A 242 9.06 -15.46 -15.86
CA ARG A 242 7.82 -15.97 -16.44
C ARG A 242 6.88 -14.88 -16.95
N GLY A 243 7.21 -13.59 -16.73
CA GLY A 243 6.36 -12.47 -17.06
C GLY A 243 5.02 -12.52 -16.30
N ALA A 244 5.03 -12.91 -15.03
CA ALA A 244 3.86 -13.13 -14.22
C ALA A 244 3.82 -12.26 -12.98
N LEU A 245 2.62 -11.84 -12.60
CA LEU A 245 2.30 -11.15 -11.35
C LEU A 245 1.43 -12.09 -10.50
N TYR A 246 1.76 -12.27 -9.23
CA TYR A 246 1.00 -13.10 -8.28
C TYR A 246 0.55 -12.25 -7.09
N PHE A 247 -0.67 -12.47 -6.63
CA PHE A 247 -1.20 -11.85 -5.42
C PHE A 247 -2.28 -12.74 -4.80
N GLY A 248 -2.51 -12.52 -3.50
CA GLY A 248 -3.59 -13.16 -2.76
C GLY A 248 -4.79 -12.23 -2.64
N THR A 249 -5.98 -12.82 -2.51
CA THR A 249 -7.22 -12.10 -2.23
C THR A 249 -7.78 -12.52 -0.87
N GLY A 250 -8.56 -11.66 -0.23
CA GLY A 250 -9.38 -12.03 0.92
C GLY A 250 -10.75 -12.56 0.50
N GLN A 251 -11.62 -12.77 1.48
CA GLN A 251 -13.00 -13.24 1.32
C GLN A 251 -13.86 -12.29 0.47
N ASN A 252 -14.99 -12.76 -0.03
CA ASN A 252 -16.05 -11.87 -0.50
C ASN A 252 -16.65 -11.08 0.68
N SER A 253 -17.16 -9.88 0.41
CA SER A 253 -17.87 -9.07 1.41
C SER A 253 -19.39 -9.24 1.33
N SER A 254 -19.90 -9.80 0.24
CA SER A 254 -21.30 -10.14 0.02
C SER A 254 -21.46 -11.29 -0.96
N SER A 255 -22.59 -11.99 -0.84
CA SER A 255 -22.99 -13.07 -1.78
C SER A 255 -23.44 -12.52 -3.15
N PRO A 256 -23.32 -13.34 -4.22
CA PRO A 256 -22.77 -14.69 -4.22
C PRO A 256 -21.25 -14.68 -4.05
N ALA A 257 -20.69 -15.73 -3.46
CA ALA A 257 -19.24 -15.93 -3.42
C ALA A 257 -18.69 -16.18 -4.84
N THR A 258 -17.45 -15.77 -5.07
CA THR A 258 -16.76 -15.91 -6.36
C THR A 258 -15.56 -16.86 -6.23
N ASP A 259 -15.08 -17.39 -7.35
CA ASP A 259 -13.87 -18.22 -7.43
C ASP A 259 -12.56 -17.45 -7.16
N THR A 260 -12.69 -16.13 -6.97
CA THR A 260 -11.58 -15.21 -6.72
C THR A 260 -11.42 -14.81 -5.26
N SER A 261 -12.33 -15.24 -4.36
CA SER A 261 -12.15 -15.06 -2.91
C SER A 261 -11.16 -16.10 -2.37
N ASP A 262 -10.41 -15.72 -1.34
CA ASP A 262 -9.43 -16.57 -0.66
C ASP A 262 -8.53 -17.34 -1.63
N ALA A 263 -8.06 -16.63 -2.63
CA ALA A 263 -7.39 -17.19 -3.78
C ALA A 263 -5.98 -16.62 -3.97
N ILE A 264 -5.14 -17.40 -4.66
CA ILE A 264 -3.92 -16.91 -5.30
C ILE A 264 -4.23 -16.75 -6.78
N ILE A 265 -3.97 -15.56 -7.32
CA ILE A 265 -4.24 -15.20 -8.71
C ILE A 265 -2.95 -14.89 -9.42
N ALA A 266 -2.77 -15.44 -10.62
CA ALA A 266 -1.68 -15.13 -11.52
C ALA A 266 -2.19 -14.34 -12.71
N LEU A 267 -1.55 -13.18 -12.98
CA LEU A 267 -1.80 -12.36 -14.14
C LEU A 267 -0.58 -12.33 -15.07
N ASP A 268 -0.83 -12.06 -16.32
CA ASP A 268 0.20 -11.63 -17.26
C ASP A 268 0.70 -10.23 -16.86
N LEU A 269 2.00 -10.12 -16.63
CA LEU A 269 2.63 -8.90 -16.11
C LEU A 269 2.45 -7.70 -17.05
N LYS A 270 2.43 -7.94 -18.37
CA LYS A 270 2.37 -6.88 -19.38
C LYS A 270 0.93 -6.40 -19.63
N THR A 271 -0.03 -7.32 -19.64
CA THR A 271 -1.39 -7.05 -20.10
C THR A 271 -2.44 -7.05 -18.98
N GLY A 272 -2.12 -7.60 -17.80
CA GLY A 272 -3.10 -7.82 -16.71
C GLY A 272 -4.06 -8.98 -16.99
N ALA A 273 -3.89 -9.72 -18.09
CA ALA A 273 -4.75 -10.86 -18.40
C ALA A 273 -4.57 -11.98 -17.37
N LYS A 274 -5.69 -12.52 -16.90
CA LYS A 274 -5.70 -13.66 -15.97
C LYS A 274 -5.07 -14.89 -16.62
N ARG A 275 -4.05 -15.48 -15.97
CA ARG A 275 -3.43 -16.74 -16.36
C ARG A 275 -4.09 -17.93 -15.66
N TRP A 276 -4.24 -17.86 -14.36
CA TRP A 276 -4.90 -18.88 -13.55
C TRP A 276 -5.32 -18.33 -12.19
N ILE A 277 -6.21 -19.05 -11.52
CA ILE A 277 -6.65 -18.87 -10.14
C ILE A 277 -6.49 -20.19 -9.41
N PHE A 278 -6.03 -20.12 -8.17
CA PHE A 278 -6.09 -21.20 -7.20
C PHE A 278 -6.87 -20.70 -5.99
N GLN A 279 -8.11 -21.15 -5.81
CA GLN A 279 -8.94 -20.81 -4.66
C GLN A 279 -8.63 -21.78 -3.52
N ALA A 280 -8.26 -21.25 -2.36
CA ALA A 280 -7.92 -22.02 -1.17
C ALA A 280 -9.16 -22.37 -0.34
N LEU A 281 -10.15 -21.45 -0.29
CA LEU A 281 -11.42 -21.63 0.42
C LEU A 281 -12.57 -21.15 -0.48
N ALA A 282 -13.46 -22.08 -0.84
CA ALA A 282 -14.66 -21.77 -1.62
C ALA A 282 -15.78 -21.24 -0.72
N ASP A 283 -16.71 -20.49 -1.34
CA ASP A 283 -17.95 -20.01 -0.74
C ASP A 283 -17.78 -19.13 0.50
N ASP A 284 -16.60 -18.54 0.71
CA ASP A 284 -16.38 -17.60 1.82
C ASP A 284 -16.88 -16.20 1.47
N ALA A 285 -17.89 -15.75 2.23
CA ALA A 285 -18.44 -14.41 2.17
C ALA A 285 -18.72 -13.91 3.58
N TRP A 286 -17.93 -12.92 4.03
CA TRP A 286 -18.02 -12.37 5.37
C TRP A 286 -17.89 -10.83 5.38
N ASN A 287 -18.63 -10.17 6.26
CA ASN A 287 -18.49 -8.76 6.57
C ASN A 287 -18.88 -8.47 8.03
N ALA A 288 -18.69 -7.22 8.49
CA ALA A 288 -18.91 -6.85 9.89
C ALA A 288 -20.38 -6.95 10.36
N ALA A 289 -21.36 -7.03 9.46
CA ALA A 289 -22.76 -7.29 9.85
C ALA A 289 -22.92 -8.67 10.50
N CYS A 290 -22.04 -9.63 10.22
CA CYS A 290 -22.04 -10.94 10.87
C CYS A 290 -21.70 -10.87 12.38
N LEU A 291 -21.16 -9.74 12.87
CA LEU A 291 -20.82 -9.54 14.28
C LEU A 291 -21.99 -8.96 15.09
N SER A 292 -23.03 -8.44 14.44
CA SER A 292 -24.18 -7.73 15.05
C SER A 292 -25.46 -8.58 15.05
N GLY A 293 -25.34 -9.88 14.77
CA GLY A 293 -26.44 -10.83 14.68
C GLY A 293 -27.06 -11.23 15.99
#